data_54b7d75e88da7cc657f31c07498f487d
#
_entry.id   54b7d75e88da7cc657f31c07498f487d
#
_cell.length_a   1.000
_cell.length_b   1.000
_cell.length_c   1.000
_cell.angle_alpha   90.00
_cell.angle_beta   90.00
_cell.angle_gamma   90.00
#
_symmetry.space_group_name_H-M   'P 1'
#
loop_
_entity.id
_entity.type
_entity.pdbx_description
1 polymer ?
#
loop_
_entity_poly.entity_id
_entity_poly.type
_entity_poly.pdbx_seq_one_letter_code
_entity_poly.pdbx_strand_id
1 'polypeptide(L)'
;DTNIGPMRDLSQVFQEMADKQLDFWGISFGEEQEDVTKENPYGYIPKHLQSYFLVIEKLMLNDDDFYEYWTHLTDTDSRDKAIGRHETRFTKHFADLGYRFDAVVQEYEDSAMYIHPLKMLKAGSPLVKYTALKNYDEDQFLWQGLDRDSEVPDLLDFVAEETDYPVAILEDR
;
A
#
# COMPACT_ATOMS: atom_id res chain seq x y z
N ASP A 1 -7.70 -1.47 9.77
CA ASP A 1 -7.73 -0.26 10.58
C ASP A 1 -7.10 0.95 9.89
N THR A 2 -6.44 0.76 8.78
CA THR A 2 -5.71 1.84 8.09
C THR A 2 -6.30 2.21 6.74
N ASN A 3 -7.29 1.46 6.24
CA ASN A 3 -7.88 1.67 4.94
C ASN A 3 -9.40 1.74 5.01
N ILE A 4 -9.97 2.53 4.13
CA ILE A 4 -11.41 2.70 3.95
C ILE A 4 -11.76 2.35 2.51
N GLY A 5 -12.88 1.68 2.31
CA GLY A 5 -13.37 1.25 1.00
C GLY A 5 -14.23 0.00 1.09
N PRO A 6 -14.52 -0.63 -0.02
CA PRO A 6 -13.99 -0.31 -1.36
C PRO A 6 -14.71 0.85 -2.03
N MET A 7 -13.97 1.70 -2.75
CA MET A 7 -14.48 2.83 -3.53
C MET A 7 -14.82 2.42 -4.98
N ARG A 8 -14.45 1.22 -5.38
CA ARG A 8 -14.81 0.57 -6.64
C ARG A 8 -15.04 -0.92 -6.42
N ASP A 9 -15.69 -1.58 -7.36
CA ASP A 9 -15.96 -3.02 -7.28
C ASP A 9 -14.65 -3.83 -7.18
N LEU A 10 -14.46 -4.50 -6.05
CA LEU A 10 -13.30 -5.37 -5.83
C LEU A 10 -13.27 -6.56 -6.78
N SER A 11 -14.43 -7.08 -7.23
CA SER A 11 -14.45 -8.18 -8.20
C SER A 11 -13.76 -7.80 -9.50
N GLN A 12 -13.93 -6.56 -9.95
CA GLN A 12 -13.24 -6.03 -11.13
C GLN A 12 -11.74 -5.91 -10.89
N VAL A 13 -11.33 -5.40 -9.73
CA VAL A 13 -9.91 -5.31 -9.36
C VAL A 13 -9.25 -6.68 -9.35
N PHE A 14 -9.90 -7.68 -8.73
CA PHE A 14 -9.39 -9.04 -8.70
C PHE A 14 -9.31 -9.65 -10.10
N GLN A 15 -10.29 -9.39 -10.98
CA GLN A 15 -10.24 -9.87 -12.36
C GLN A 15 -9.10 -9.22 -13.16
N GLU A 16 -8.93 -7.91 -13.05
CA GLU A 16 -7.84 -7.18 -13.70
C GLU A 16 -6.45 -7.73 -13.29
N MET A 17 -6.29 -8.05 -12.02
CA MET A 17 -5.04 -8.60 -11.51
C MET A 17 -4.85 -10.09 -11.86
N ALA A 18 -5.92 -10.88 -11.88
CA ALA A 18 -5.87 -12.28 -12.30
C ALA A 18 -5.41 -12.44 -13.76
N ASP A 19 -5.82 -11.53 -14.65
CA ASP A 19 -5.42 -11.55 -16.07
C ASP A 19 -3.90 -11.37 -16.25
N LYS A 20 -3.20 -10.80 -15.27
CA LYS A 20 -1.74 -10.64 -15.27
C LYS A 20 -0.97 -11.90 -14.89
N GLN A 21 -1.66 -12.94 -14.37
CA GLN A 21 -1.07 -14.22 -13.95
C GLN A 21 0.09 -14.03 -12.95
N LEU A 22 -0.14 -13.28 -11.89
CA LEU A 22 0.83 -12.98 -10.83
C LEU A 22 0.81 -14.06 -9.75
N ASP A 23 1.87 -14.13 -8.95
CA ASP A 23 1.95 -14.97 -7.76
C ASP A 23 1.50 -14.21 -6.51
N PHE A 24 1.72 -12.89 -6.51
CA PHE A 24 1.18 -11.98 -5.48
C PHE A 24 1.06 -10.55 -6.01
N TRP A 25 0.22 -9.75 -5.36
CA TRP A 25 0.02 -8.37 -5.75
C TRP A 25 -0.51 -7.51 -4.60
N GLY A 26 -0.43 -6.19 -4.76
CA GLY A 26 -0.91 -5.21 -3.80
C GLY A 26 -1.58 -4.02 -4.47
N ILE A 27 -1.92 -2.99 -3.68
CA ILE A 27 -2.55 -1.80 -4.22
C ILE A 27 -1.51 -0.83 -4.80
N SER A 28 -0.41 -0.60 -4.11
CA SER A 28 0.61 0.35 -4.52
C SER A 28 2.01 -0.11 -4.14
N PHE A 29 3.01 0.51 -4.79
CA PHE A 29 4.41 0.33 -4.46
C PHE A 29 4.90 1.36 -3.44
N GLY A 30 5.90 0.97 -2.64
CA GLY A 30 6.88 1.84 -2.02
C GLY A 30 8.12 1.85 -2.90
N GLU A 31 8.69 3.02 -3.14
CA GLU A 31 9.84 3.18 -4.02
C GLU A 31 11.16 2.79 -3.33
N GLU A 32 12.15 2.49 -4.16
CA GLU A 32 13.50 2.22 -3.67
C GLU A 32 14.10 3.48 -3.01
N GLN A 33 14.68 3.32 -1.82
CA GLN A 33 15.26 4.44 -1.07
C GLN A 33 16.36 3.98 -0.11
N GLU A 34 17.06 4.94 0.49
CA GLU A 34 18.04 4.67 1.54
C GLU A 34 17.34 4.06 2.78
N ASP A 35 17.96 3.02 3.35
CA ASP A 35 17.47 2.44 4.61
C ASP A 35 17.85 3.28 5.82
N VAL A 36 17.01 4.25 6.15
CA VAL A 36 17.17 5.08 7.35
C VAL A 36 16.96 4.30 8.65
N THR A 37 16.29 3.14 8.59
CA THR A 37 16.07 2.26 9.76
C THR A 37 17.31 1.46 10.10
N LYS A 38 18.18 1.18 9.12
CA LYS A 38 19.34 0.27 9.19
C LYS A 38 18.99 -1.17 9.57
N GLU A 39 17.74 -1.55 9.33
CA GLU A 39 17.18 -2.85 9.70
C GLU A 39 16.95 -3.76 8.49
N ASN A 40 17.01 -3.20 7.26
CA ASN A 40 16.78 -3.98 6.05
C ASN A 40 18.03 -4.83 5.72
N PRO A 41 17.87 -6.14 5.53
CA PRO A 41 19.01 -7.04 5.25
C PRO A 41 19.71 -6.78 3.93
N TYR A 42 19.08 -6.03 3.01
CA TYR A 42 19.71 -5.62 1.74
C TYR A 42 20.59 -4.37 1.86
N GLY A 43 20.54 -3.66 3.01
CA GLY A 43 21.29 -2.41 3.21
C GLY A 43 20.65 -1.18 2.55
N TYR A 44 19.50 -1.35 1.94
CA TYR A 44 18.64 -0.29 1.38
C TYR A 44 17.18 -0.77 1.42
N ILE A 45 16.23 0.13 1.25
CA ILE A 45 14.82 -0.20 1.09
C ILE A 45 14.58 -0.49 -0.39
N PRO A 46 14.33 -1.74 -0.81
CA PRO A 46 14.02 -2.04 -2.20
C PRO A 46 12.61 -1.54 -2.57
N LYS A 47 12.35 -1.38 -3.88
CA LYS A 47 10.98 -1.22 -4.36
C LYS A 47 10.14 -2.41 -3.90
N HIS A 48 9.00 -2.14 -3.28
CA HIS A 48 8.18 -3.16 -2.64
C HIS A 48 6.70 -2.85 -2.71
N LEU A 49 5.87 -3.88 -2.62
CA LEU A 49 4.44 -3.70 -2.39
C LEU A 49 4.21 -3.22 -0.96
N GLN A 50 3.43 -2.15 -0.81
CA GLN A 50 3.03 -1.67 0.52
C GLN A 50 2.12 -2.68 1.20
N SER A 51 2.43 -3.05 2.44
CA SER A 51 1.85 -4.20 3.16
C SER A 51 0.40 -4.01 3.61
N TYR A 52 -0.18 -2.82 3.46
CA TYR A 52 -1.54 -2.56 3.93
C TYR A 52 -2.62 -3.35 3.18
N PHE A 53 -2.32 -3.87 1.99
CA PHE A 53 -3.16 -4.78 1.23
C PHE A 53 -2.29 -5.65 0.32
N LEU A 54 -2.27 -6.94 0.60
CA LEU A 54 -1.55 -7.94 -0.21
C LEU A 54 -2.49 -9.09 -0.53
N VAL A 55 -2.44 -9.55 -1.75
CA VAL A 55 -3.10 -10.78 -2.22
C VAL A 55 -2.01 -11.76 -2.62
N ILE A 56 -2.11 -12.97 -2.08
CA ILE A 56 -1.18 -14.06 -2.36
C ILE A 56 -1.96 -15.16 -3.06
N GLU A 57 -1.51 -15.54 -4.24
CA GLU A 57 -2.18 -16.58 -5.02
C GLU A 57 -1.99 -17.98 -4.40
N LYS A 58 -2.97 -18.84 -4.64
CA LYS A 58 -3.04 -20.16 -3.99
C LYS A 58 -1.79 -21.02 -4.22
N LEU A 59 -1.15 -20.92 -5.39
CA LEU A 59 0.05 -21.69 -5.67
C LEU A 59 1.20 -21.25 -4.76
N MET A 60 1.44 -19.96 -4.65
CA MET A 60 2.46 -19.43 -3.76
C MET A 60 2.18 -19.72 -2.28
N LEU A 61 0.90 -19.67 -1.85
CA LEU A 61 0.51 -20.01 -0.45
C LEU A 61 0.84 -21.45 -0.07
N ASN A 62 0.89 -22.38 -1.06
CA ASN A 62 1.19 -23.79 -0.84
C ASN A 62 2.66 -24.13 -1.12
N ASP A 63 3.49 -23.14 -1.40
CA ASP A 63 4.91 -23.33 -1.65
C ASP A 63 5.70 -23.36 -0.35
N ASP A 64 6.73 -24.21 -0.28
CA ASP A 64 7.59 -24.32 0.90
C ASP A 64 8.33 -22.99 1.16
N ASP A 65 8.74 -22.24 0.13
CA ASP A 65 9.39 -20.95 0.26
C ASP A 65 8.54 -19.94 1.03
N PHE A 66 7.21 -19.92 0.77
CA PHE A 66 6.28 -19.04 1.48
C PHE A 66 6.16 -19.43 2.95
N TYR A 67 6.04 -20.72 3.23
CA TYR A 67 5.97 -21.21 4.61
C TYR A 67 7.27 -20.95 5.37
N GLU A 68 8.42 -21.22 4.76
CA GLU A 68 9.73 -20.98 5.35
C GLU A 68 9.95 -19.50 5.67
N TYR A 69 9.57 -18.59 4.76
CA TYR A 69 9.65 -17.15 5.02
C TYR A 69 8.94 -16.75 6.31
N TRP A 70 7.68 -17.16 6.46
CA TRP A 70 6.88 -16.78 7.63
C TRP A 70 7.34 -17.44 8.92
N THR A 71 7.84 -18.67 8.88
CA THR A 71 8.33 -19.37 10.08
C THR A 71 9.67 -18.84 10.58
N HIS A 72 10.42 -18.15 9.73
CA HIS A 72 11.71 -17.55 10.08
C HIS A 72 11.65 -16.04 10.36
N LEU A 73 10.46 -15.45 10.38
CA LEU A 73 10.32 -14.06 10.81
C LEU A 73 10.67 -13.93 12.30
N THR A 74 11.41 -12.88 12.60
CA THR A 74 11.79 -12.56 13.98
C THR A 74 10.84 -11.53 14.57
N ASP A 75 10.56 -11.64 15.85
CA ASP A 75 9.81 -10.62 16.57
C ASP A 75 10.51 -9.25 16.48
N THR A 76 9.70 -8.21 16.44
CA THR A 76 10.17 -6.83 16.47
C THR A 76 9.48 -6.06 17.59
N ASP A 77 10.22 -5.17 18.21
CA ASP A 77 9.77 -4.34 19.35
C ASP A 77 9.34 -2.92 18.93
N SER A 78 9.44 -2.61 17.63
CA SER A 78 9.04 -1.31 17.09
C SER A 78 8.50 -1.42 15.67
N ARG A 79 7.69 -0.41 15.30
CA ARG A 79 7.13 -0.29 13.95
C ARG A 79 8.24 -0.17 12.90
N ASP A 80 9.27 0.65 13.15
CA ASP A 80 10.34 0.89 12.19
C ASP A 80 11.13 -0.37 11.90
N LYS A 81 11.41 -1.19 12.92
CA LYS A 81 12.02 -2.50 12.73
C LYS A 81 11.12 -3.45 11.94
N ALA A 82 9.81 -3.45 12.20
CA ALA A 82 8.87 -4.27 11.43
C ALA A 82 8.84 -3.86 9.96
N ILE A 83 8.84 -2.58 9.67
CA ILE A 83 8.92 -2.06 8.29
C ILE A 83 10.22 -2.49 7.64
N GLY A 84 11.37 -2.17 8.24
CA GLY A 84 12.68 -2.46 7.66
C GLY A 84 12.97 -3.95 7.49
N ARG A 85 12.68 -4.78 8.50
CA ARG A 85 12.99 -6.22 8.48
C ARG A 85 12.00 -7.07 7.71
N HIS A 86 10.73 -6.68 7.65
CA HIS A 86 9.66 -7.55 7.16
C HIS A 86 8.91 -6.95 5.97
N GLU A 87 8.26 -5.79 6.14
CA GLU A 87 7.42 -5.21 5.10
C GLU A 87 8.19 -4.96 3.81
N THR A 88 9.24 -4.18 3.89
CA THR A 88 10.04 -3.76 2.72
C THR A 88 10.90 -4.88 2.13
N ARG A 89 11.11 -5.96 2.89
CA ARG A 89 11.85 -7.14 2.43
C ARG A 89 11.00 -8.09 1.62
N PHE A 90 9.71 -8.24 1.94
CA PHE A 90 8.83 -9.28 1.44
C PHE A 90 8.86 -9.38 -0.10
N THR A 91 8.57 -8.28 -0.77
CA THR A 91 8.48 -8.26 -2.25
C THR A 91 9.79 -8.67 -2.91
N LYS A 92 10.90 -8.09 -2.48
CA LYS A 92 12.21 -8.42 -3.07
C LYS A 92 12.62 -9.86 -2.80
N HIS A 93 12.36 -10.39 -1.61
CA HIS A 93 12.67 -11.77 -1.27
C HIS A 93 12.01 -12.75 -2.25
N PHE A 94 10.71 -12.61 -2.49
CA PHE A 94 9.99 -13.49 -3.41
C PHE A 94 10.29 -13.20 -4.87
N ALA A 95 10.54 -11.95 -5.24
CA ALA A 95 11.00 -11.60 -6.59
C ALA A 95 12.35 -12.25 -6.93
N ASP A 96 13.30 -12.27 -5.99
CA ASP A 96 14.60 -12.91 -6.17
C ASP A 96 14.49 -14.45 -6.34
N LEU A 97 13.45 -15.07 -5.79
CA LEU A 97 13.10 -16.48 -6.01
C LEU A 97 12.32 -16.72 -7.33
N GLY A 98 11.96 -15.67 -8.05
CA GLY A 98 11.31 -15.76 -9.36
C GLY A 98 9.80 -15.64 -9.35
N TYR A 99 9.18 -15.33 -8.20
CA TYR A 99 7.75 -15.05 -8.12
C TYR A 99 7.39 -13.72 -8.79
N ARG A 100 6.28 -13.71 -9.52
CA ARG A 100 5.79 -12.54 -10.26
C ARG A 100 4.86 -11.71 -9.41
N PHE A 101 5.08 -10.43 -9.40
CA PHE A 101 4.28 -9.50 -8.63
C PHE A 101 3.96 -8.22 -9.41
N ASP A 102 2.92 -7.53 -8.97
CA ASP A 102 2.53 -6.24 -9.52
C ASP A 102 1.63 -5.47 -8.54
N ALA A 103 1.31 -4.22 -8.85
CA ALA A 103 0.36 -3.43 -8.10
C ALA A 103 -0.81 -2.97 -8.97
N VAL A 104 -1.94 -2.64 -8.33
CA VAL A 104 -3.09 -2.03 -9.01
C VAL A 104 -2.70 -0.65 -9.54
N VAL A 105 -2.04 0.16 -8.71
CA VAL A 105 -1.53 1.48 -9.05
C VAL A 105 -0.02 1.44 -9.18
N GLN A 106 0.49 1.84 -10.35
CA GLN A 106 1.88 1.58 -10.77
C GLN A 106 2.83 2.77 -10.58
N GLU A 107 2.36 4.00 -10.69
CA GLU A 107 3.20 5.15 -11.04
C GLU A 107 3.10 6.32 -10.04
N TYR A 108 3.15 6.03 -8.73
CA TYR A 108 3.08 7.11 -7.76
C TYR A 108 4.13 6.96 -6.66
N GLU A 109 4.60 8.12 -6.17
CA GLU A 109 5.48 8.22 -5.02
C GLU A 109 4.95 7.45 -3.81
N ASP A 110 5.85 7.00 -2.98
CA ASP A 110 5.58 6.21 -1.77
C ASP A 110 4.53 6.86 -0.85
N SER A 111 4.59 8.19 -0.73
CA SER A 111 3.68 8.96 0.09
C SER A 111 2.32 9.26 -0.56
N ALA A 112 2.10 8.93 -1.83
CA ALA A 112 0.90 9.32 -2.57
C ALA A 112 -0.41 8.86 -1.90
N MET A 113 -0.43 7.66 -1.28
CA MET A 113 -1.59 7.16 -0.54
C MET A 113 -1.98 8.04 0.66
N TYR A 114 -1.08 8.85 1.16
CA TYR A 114 -1.31 9.76 2.29
C TYR A 114 -1.53 11.20 1.84
N ILE A 115 -0.84 11.64 0.78
CA ILE A 115 -0.79 13.03 0.35
C ILE A 115 -1.75 13.29 -0.80
N HIS A 116 -1.87 12.32 -1.73
CA HIS A 116 -2.67 12.45 -2.96
C HIS A 116 -3.72 11.33 -3.09
N PRO A 117 -4.61 11.16 -2.09
CA PRO A 117 -5.59 10.07 -2.08
C PRO A 117 -6.54 10.11 -3.29
N LEU A 118 -6.92 11.30 -3.75
CA LEU A 118 -7.76 11.47 -4.96
C LEU A 118 -7.06 10.98 -6.23
N LYS A 119 -5.78 11.32 -6.39
CA LYS A 119 -4.97 10.81 -7.51
C LYS A 119 -4.91 9.29 -7.49
N MET A 120 -4.75 8.70 -6.31
CA MET A 120 -4.72 7.25 -6.16
C MET A 120 -6.05 6.59 -6.53
N LEU A 121 -7.20 7.16 -6.13
CA LEU A 121 -8.52 6.68 -6.56
C LEU A 121 -8.69 6.78 -8.08
N LYS A 122 -8.36 7.91 -8.68
CA LYS A 122 -8.43 8.11 -10.14
C LYS A 122 -7.50 7.18 -10.91
N ALA A 123 -6.40 6.75 -10.29
CA ALA A 123 -5.49 5.76 -10.84
C ALA A 123 -5.94 4.30 -10.64
N GLY A 124 -7.09 4.09 -10.01
CA GLY A 124 -7.71 2.77 -9.84
C GLY A 124 -7.56 2.14 -8.46
N SER A 125 -6.99 2.83 -7.47
CA SER A 125 -7.00 2.31 -6.09
C SER A 125 -8.43 2.10 -5.62
N PRO A 126 -8.77 0.91 -5.10
CA PRO A 126 -10.09 0.68 -4.50
C PRO A 126 -10.18 1.20 -3.05
N LEU A 127 -9.08 1.69 -2.49
CA LEU A 127 -8.98 2.03 -1.07
C LEU A 127 -8.39 3.43 -0.87
N VAL A 128 -8.79 4.06 0.23
CA VAL A 128 -8.22 5.30 0.75
C VAL A 128 -7.60 5.03 2.11
N LYS A 129 -6.44 5.59 2.38
CA LYS A 129 -5.82 5.53 3.71
C LYS A 129 -6.63 6.35 4.72
N TYR A 130 -7.02 5.73 5.83
CA TYR A 130 -7.69 6.42 6.93
C TYR A 130 -6.88 7.61 7.46
N THR A 131 -5.56 7.45 7.51
CA THR A 131 -4.66 8.52 7.96
C THR A 131 -4.66 9.74 7.04
N ALA A 132 -4.92 9.57 5.73
CA ALA A 132 -5.05 10.70 4.82
C ALA A 132 -6.24 11.61 5.18
N LEU A 133 -7.32 11.05 5.72
CA LEU A 133 -8.49 11.79 6.18
C LEU A 133 -8.30 12.36 7.59
N LYS A 134 -7.78 11.52 8.51
CA LYS A 134 -7.62 11.88 9.92
C LYS A 134 -6.57 12.95 10.15
N ASN A 135 -5.50 12.92 9.38
CA ASN A 135 -4.37 13.83 9.50
C ASN A 135 -4.48 14.97 8.47
N TYR A 136 -5.70 15.31 8.06
CA TYR A 136 -5.95 16.49 7.26
C TYR A 136 -5.74 17.74 8.11
N ASP A 137 -4.47 18.07 8.27
CA ASP A 137 -3.97 19.27 8.91
C ASP A 137 -2.68 19.64 8.19
N GLU A 138 -2.69 20.71 7.43
CA GLU A 138 -1.55 21.19 6.67
C GLU A 138 -0.32 21.38 7.56
N ASP A 139 -0.52 21.84 8.79
CA ASP A 139 0.58 22.07 9.74
C ASP A 139 1.30 20.76 10.10
N GLN A 140 0.61 19.62 10.17
CA GLN A 140 1.23 18.33 10.47
C GLN A 140 2.18 17.87 9.36
N PHE A 141 1.83 18.14 8.11
CA PHE A 141 2.67 17.74 6.97
C PHE A 141 3.85 18.71 6.77
N LEU A 142 3.65 19.98 6.99
CA LEU A 142 4.73 20.97 7.04
C LEU A 142 5.74 20.63 8.13
N TRP A 143 5.25 20.21 9.30
CA TRP A 143 6.09 19.74 10.39
C TRP A 143 6.90 18.49 10.05
N GLN A 144 6.34 17.59 9.25
CA GLN A 144 7.05 16.40 8.75
C GLN A 144 7.96 16.72 7.55
N GLY A 145 8.04 17.97 7.10
CA GLY A 145 8.82 18.37 5.94
C GLY A 145 8.22 17.97 4.60
N LEU A 146 6.93 17.63 4.60
CA LEU A 146 6.20 17.30 3.38
C LEU A 146 5.53 18.58 2.84
N ASP A 147 5.98 19.01 1.66
CA ASP A 147 5.32 20.07 0.90
C ASP A 147 4.19 19.46 0.06
N ARG A 148 2.94 19.80 0.41
CA ARG A 148 1.78 19.26 -0.29
C ARG A 148 0.55 20.14 -0.17
N ASP A 149 -0.31 20.05 -1.17
CA ASP A 149 -1.70 20.47 -1.11
C ASP A 149 -2.57 19.25 -0.75
N SER A 150 -3.49 19.42 0.19
CA SER A 150 -4.41 18.36 0.53
C SER A 150 -5.54 18.26 -0.51
N GLU A 151 -5.80 17.06 -0.98
CA GLU A 151 -6.88 16.74 -1.90
C GLU A 151 -8.15 16.24 -1.20
N VAL A 152 -8.22 16.30 0.14
CA VAL A 152 -9.33 15.67 0.87
C VAL A 152 -10.71 16.26 0.54
N PRO A 153 -10.89 17.59 0.44
CA PRO A 153 -12.19 18.13 0.01
C PRO A 153 -12.61 17.62 -1.37
N ASP A 154 -11.70 17.67 -2.34
CA ASP A 154 -11.96 17.19 -3.71
C ASP A 154 -12.17 15.66 -3.73
N LEU A 155 -11.54 14.93 -2.81
CA LEU A 155 -11.75 13.50 -2.61
C LEU A 155 -13.18 13.19 -2.15
N LEU A 156 -13.69 13.94 -1.18
CA LEU A 156 -15.05 13.75 -0.67
C LEU A 156 -16.09 14.04 -1.75
N ASP A 157 -15.91 15.11 -2.51
CA ASP A 157 -16.76 15.45 -3.66
C ASP A 157 -16.71 14.33 -4.71
N PHE A 158 -15.53 13.86 -5.08
CA PHE A 158 -15.36 12.75 -6.04
C PHE A 158 -16.04 11.46 -5.56
N VAL A 159 -15.89 11.09 -4.29
CA VAL A 159 -16.54 9.89 -3.74
C VAL A 159 -18.06 10.02 -3.78
N ALA A 160 -18.59 11.21 -3.47
CA ALA A 160 -20.03 11.46 -3.49
C ALA A 160 -20.64 11.41 -4.89
N GLU A 161 -19.90 11.86 -5.91
CA GLU A 161 -20.38 12.01 -7.27
C GLU A 161 -20.12 10.78 -8.14
N GLU A 162 -18.98 10.10 -7.94
CA GLU A 162 -18.46 9.10 -8.88
C GLU A 162 -18.44 7.67 -8.31
N THR A 163 -18.84 7.48 -7.04
CA THR A 163 -18.86 6.16 -6.42
C THR A 163 -20.16 5.89 -5.66
N ASP A 164 -20.44 4.61 -5.40
CA ASP A 164 -21.56 4.20 -4.56
C ASP A 164 -21.20 4.16 -3.06
N TYR A 165 -19.99 4.59 -2.70
CA TYR A 165 -19.54 4.56 -1.31
C TYR A 165 -20.22 5.67 -0.48
N PRO A 166 -20.78 5.38 0.70
CA PRO A 166 -21.47 6.39 1.49
C PRO A 166 -20.48 7.39 2.08
N VAL A 167 -20.39 8.57 1.45
CA VAL A 167 -19.42 9.62 1.82
C VAL A 167 -19.52 10.04 3.29
N ALA A 168 -20.71 10.00 3.88
CA ALA A 168 -20.91 10.29 5.31
C ALA A 168 -20.00 9.45 6.24
N ILE A 169 -19.61 8.25 5.82
CA ILE A 169 -18.64 7.44 6.58
C ILE A 169 -17.26 8.08 6.61
N LEU A 170 -16.92 8.86 5.60
CA LEU A 170 -15.63 9.58 5.52
C LEU A 170 -15.65 10.87 6.32
N GLU A 171 -16.80 11.57 6.35
CA GLU A 171 -16.98 12.85 7.06
C GLU A 171 -17.03 12.69 8.58
N ASP A 172 -17.57 11.59 9.08
CA ASP A 172 -17.71 11.30 10.53
C ASP A 172 -16.38 10.89 11.21
N ARG A 173 -15.22 11.12 10.56
CA ARG A 173 -13.91 10.70 11.03
C ARG A 173 -12.92 11.83 11.05
#